data_cb0d0a825b16360315294b70766b618f
#
_entry.id   cb0d0a825b16360315294b70766b618f
#
_cell.length_a   1.000
_cell.length_b   1.000
_cell.length_c   1.000
_cell.angle_alpha   90.00
_cell.angle_beta   90.00
_cell.angle_gamma   90.00
#
_symmetry.space_group_name_H-M   'P 1'
#
loop_
_entity.id
_entity.type
_entity.pdbx_description
1 polymer ?
#
loop_
_entity_poly.entity_id
_entity_poly.type
_entity_poly.pdbx_seq_one_letter_code
_entity_poly.pdbx_strand_id
1 'polypeptide(L)'
;MRIAPFIHALKISFKIVIAPGMALDRFVYCYLVYGETITLIDTGVAGCETQIFDAIRSAGRDPSEIASIILTHAHPDHIGAARAIQRATGCTIAAHPAERGWIEDVDLQNRERPVPGFASLVGGPVQVDRELADGEIIAPDKTRDMNLNVLHTPGHSPGSISLFMQSEGALFSGDALPVAGELPVYDDAIASVQSIKRLRGLAGIRVVLSAWDKPRRGREAYLQMDRALAYLQRIHTAVRAGSGEGPTDLTELTRKTAASLNLPPQAVNPLLARTFAANLQVRDQKNLLEDFQR
;
A
#
# COMPACT_ATOMS: atom_id res chain seq x y z
N MET A 1 17.25 3.69 -6.13
CA MET A 1 17.83 4.73 -5.20
C MET A 1 18.22 4.06 -3.90
N ARG A 2 19.45 4.21 -3.42
CA ARG A 2 19.88 3.66 -2.13
C ARG A 2 19.30 4.50 -0.98
N ILE A 3 18.61 3.86 -0.05
CA ILE A 3 18.00 4.48 1.13
C ILE A 3 18.89 4.35 2.37
N ALA A 4 19.40 3.14 2.60
CA ALA A 4 20.29 2.74 3.67
C ALA A 4 21.30 1.72 3.11
N PRO A 5 22.29 1.26 3.86
CA PRO A 5 23.29 0.31 3.36
C PRO A 5 22.71 -0.88 2.64
N PHE A 6 21.58 -1.41 3.13
CA PHE A 6 20.96 -2.64 2.65
C PHE A 6 19.56 -2.43 2.06
N ILE A 7 19.07 -1.18 1.95
CA ILE A 7 17.72 -0.88 1.49
C ILE A 7 17.79 -0.01 0.23
N HIS A 8 17.21 -0.51 -0.85
CA HIS A 8 17.04 0.26 -2.09
C HIS A 8 15.56 0.45 -2.39
N ALA A 9 15.19 1.67 -2.77
CA ALA A 9 13.87 1.98 -3.31
C ALA A 9 13.93 2.00 -4.83
N LEU A 10 12.98 1.35 -5.46
CA LEU A 10 12.80 1.34 -6.90
C LEU A 10 11.45 1.96 -7.25
N LYS A 11 11.47 3.08 -7.97
CA LYS A 11 10.27 3.73 -8.45
C LYS A 11 9.86 3.10 -9.79
N ILE A 12 8.74 2.41 -9.80
CA ILE A 12 8.12 1.81 -10.99
C ILE A 12 7.10 2.80 -11.55
N SER A 13 7.37 3.35 -12.72
CA SER A 13 6.43 4.23 -13.44
C SER A 13 5.60 3.40 -14.42
N PHE A 14 4.30 3.63 -14.47
CA PHE A 14 3.36 2.92 -15.35
C PHE A 14 2.20 3.82 -15.77
N LYS A 15 1.40 3.34 -16.71
CA LYS A 15 0.20 4.04 -17.21
C LYS A 15 -1.04 3.21 -16.94
N ILE A 16 -2.08 3.87 -16.43
CA ILE A 16 -3.42 3.29 -16.31
C ILE A 16 -4.26 3.83 -17.45
N VAL A 17 -4.71 2.96 -18.35
CA VAL A 17 -5.65 3.32 -19.41
C VAL A 17 -7.04 3.41 -18.80
N ILE A 18 -7.61 4.62 -18.76
CA ILE A 18 -8.93 4.90 -18.18
C ILE A 18 -10.04 5.01 -19.22
N ALA A 19 -9.66 5.29 -20.48
CA ALA A 19 -10.56 5.32 -21.65
C ALA A 19 -9.73 5.21 -22.94
N PRO A 20 -10.32 4.92 -24.11
CA PRO A 20 -9.61 4.96 -25.36
C PRO A 20 -8.89 6.30 -25.58
N GLY A 21 -7.57 6.25 -25.78
CA GLY A 21 -6.73 7.44 -25.96
C GLY A 21 -6.44 8.24 -24.66
N MET A 22 -6.94 7.82 -23.49
CA MET A 22 -6.72 8.50 -22.21
C MET A 22 -6.03 7.58 -21.22
N ALA A 23 -4.82 7.94 -20.83
CA ALA A 23 -4.04 7.22 -19.82
C ALA A 23 -3.54 8.18 -18.74
N LEU A 24 -3.48 7.69 -17.52
CA LEU A 24 -2.91 8.40 -16.37
C LEU A 24 -1.51 7.87 -16.09
N ASP A 25 -0.53 8.77 -15.99
CA ASP A 25 0.80 8.42 -15.48
C ASP A 25 0.72 8.19 -13.98
N ARG A 26 1.23 7.04 -13.55
CA ARG A 26 1.31 6.62 -12.15
C ARG A 26 2.69 6.07 -11.84
N PHE A 27 2.95 5.92 -10.57
CA PHE A 27 4.14 5.20 -10.11
C PHE A 27 3.80 4.46 -8.80
N VAL A 28 4.61 3.47 -8.47
CA VAL A 28 4.60 2.81 -7.17
C VAL A 28 6.05 2.52 -6.78
N TYR A 29 6.35 2.50 -5.49
CA TYR A 29 7.66 2.07 -5.01
C TYR A 29 7.62 0.61 -4.59
N CYS A 30 8.63 -0.14 -5.05
CA CYS A 30 9.03 -1.43 -4.51
C CYS A 30 10.34 -1.25 -3.75
N TYR A 31 10.62 -2.14 -2.80
CA TYR A 31 11.84 -2.02 -2.00
C TYR A 31 12.62 -3.32 -2.01
N LEU A 32 13.93 -3.21 -2.20
CA LEU A 32 14.88 -4.32 -2.17
C LEU A 32 15.65 -4.25 -0.86
N VAL A 33 15.63 -5.33 -0.10
CA VAL A 33 16.42 -5.52 1.12
C VAL A 33 17.51 -6.54 0.81
N TYR A 34 18.76 -6.08 0.80
CA TYR A 34 19.95 -6.84 0.45
C TYR A 34 20.60 -7.43 1.70
N GLY A 35 20.20 -8.63 2.07
CA GLY A 35 20.85 -9.44 3.10
C GLY A 35 21.76 -10.51 2.49
N GLU A 36 21.87 -11.66 3.15
CA GLU A 36 22.48 -12.87 2.60
C GLU A 36 21.79 -13.25 1.27
N THR A 37 20.47 -13.18 1.25
CA THR A 37 19.65 -13.23 0.05
C THR A 37 18.94 -11.88 -0.14
N ILE A 38 18.13 -11.75 -1.19
CA ILE A 38 17.35 -10.55 -1.45
C ILE A 38 15.90 -10.80 -1.03
N THR A 39 15.36 -9.90 -0.21
CA THR A 39 13.92 -9.81 0.06
C THR A 39 13.36 -8.63 -0.72
N LEU A 40 12.34 -8.88 -1.53
CA LEU A 40 11.60 -7.86 -2.26
C LEU A 40 10.30 -7.54 -1.50
N ILE A 41 10.03 -6.27 -1.25
CA ILE A 41 8.79 -5.77 -0.66
C ILE A 41 7.98 -5.12 -1.77
N ASP A 42 6.84 -5.72 -2.10
CA ASP A 42 5.98 -5.46 -3.25
C ASP A 42 6.70 -5.61 -4.60
N THR A 43 5.94 -5.73 -5.67
CA THR A 43 6.48 -6.09 -6.98
C THR A 43 6.13 -5.12 -8.10
N GLY A 44 5.37 -4.05 -7.79
CA GLY A 44 4.87 -3.15 -8.82
C GLY A 44 3.81 -3.80 -9.70
N VAL A 45 3.73 -3.35 -10.95
CA VAL A 45 2.77 -3.83 -11.96
C VAL A 45 3.38 -4.91 -12.85
N ALA A 46 2.54 -5.64 -13.57
CA ALA A 46 2.97 -6.63 -14.55
C ALA A 46 3.94 -6.02 -15.58
N GLY A 47 4.97 -6.77 -15.94
CA GLY A 47 6.00 -6.36 -16.90
C GLY A 47 7.15 -5.53 -16.31
N CYS A 48 7.10 -5.18 -15.03
CA CYS A 48 8.18 -4.41 -14.41
C CYS A 48 9.30 -5.29 -13.80
N GLU A 49 9.20 -6.61 -13.86
CA GLU A 49 10.22 -7.54 -13.35
C GLU A 49 11.60 -7.27 -13.96
N THR A 50 11.67 -6.91 -15.24
CA THR A 50 12.96 -6.55 -15.89
C THR A 50 13.63 -5.36 -15.19
N GLN A 51 12.84 -4.34 -14.83
CA GLN A 51 13.34 -3.17 -14.09
C GLN A 51 13.89 -3.53 -12.71
N ILE A 52 13.22 -4.48 -12.03
CA ILE A 52 13.65 -5.00 -10.72
C ILE A 52 14.96 -5.77 -10.88
N PHE A 53 15.04 -6.67 -11.88
CA PHE A 53 16.24 -7.47 -12.14
C PHE A 53 17.44 -6.59 -12.54
N ASP A 54 17.22 -5.57 -13.35
CA ASP A 54 18.27 -4.63 -13.75
C ASP A 54 18.77 -3.78 -12.57
N ALA A 55 17.88 -3.41 -11.64
CA ALA A 55 18.27 -2.73 -10.41
C ALA A 55 19.14 -3.63 -9.52
N ILE A 56 18.84 -4.92 -9.44
CA ILE A 56 19.62 -5.93 -8.70
C ILE A 56 21.01 -6.10 -9.35
N ARG A 57 21.07 -6.29 -10.67
CA ARG A 57 22.33 -6.41 -11.41
C ARG A 57 23.20 -5.14 -11.26
N SER A 58 22.57 -3.98 -11.31
CA SER A 58 23.27 -2.68 -11.11
C SER A 58 23.83 -2.52 -9.69
N ALA A 59 23.29 -3.26 -8.73
CA ALA A 59 23.80 -3.35 -7.36
C ALA A 59 24.91 -4.42 -7.20
N GLY A 60 25.31 -5.10 -8.29
CA GLY A 60 26.32 -6.15 -8.28
C GLY A 60 25.82 -7.51 -7.75
N ARG A 61 24.51 -7.73 -7.77
CA ARG A 61 23.86 -8.96 -7.29
C ARG A 61 23.15 -9.67 -8.45
N ASP A 62 22.76 -10.92 -8.26
CA ASP A 62 22.01 -11.70 -9.24
C ASP A 62 20.52 -11.75 -8.89
N PRO A 63 19.60 -11.60 -9.85
CA PRO A 63 18.17 -11.75 -9.61
C PRO A 63 17.76 -13.09 -9.00
N SER A 64 18.50 -14.19 -9.26
CA SER A 64 18.27 -15.51 -8.64
C SER A 64 18.46 -15.50 -7.12
N GLU A 65 19.08 -14.48 -6.56
CA GLU A 65 19.24 -14.30 -5.12
C GLU A 65 17.96 -13.79 -4.44
N ILE A 66 16.90 -13.46 -5.18
CA ILE A 66 15.58 -13.16 -4.58
C ILE A 66 15.05 -14.46 -3.97
N ALA A 67 15.08 -14.54 -2.64
CA ALA A 67 14.59 -15.69 -1.89
C ALA A 67 13.13 -15.51 -1.45
N SER A 68 12.68 -14.28 -1.25
CA SER A 68 11.31 -14.01 -0.83
C SER A 68 10.76 -12.70 -1.38
N ILE A 69 9.45 -12.69 -1.64
CA ILE A 69 8.65 -11.50 -1.87
C ILE A 69 7.70 -11.36 -0.68
N ILE A 70 7.67 -10.20 -0.07
CA ILE A 70 6.67 -9.83 0.95
C ILE A 70 5.70 -8.87 0.28
N LEU A 71 4.44 -9.28 0.18
CA LEU A 71 3.36 -8.45 -0.35
C LEU A 71 2.71 -7.70 0.81
N THR A 72 2.73 -6.37 0.77
CA THR A 72 2.11 -5.55 1.82
C THR A 72 0.60 -5.70 1.81
N HIS A 73 0.01 -5.88 0.63
CA HIS A 73 -1.40 -6.18 0.40
C HIS A 73 -1.64 -6.63 -1.05
N ALA A 74 -2.87 -6.99 -1.40
CA ALA A 74 -3.20 -7.66 -2.65
C ALA A 74 -3.45 -6.73 -3.85
N HIS A 75 -3.36 -5.39 -3.73
CA HIS A 75 -3.74 -4.53 -4.85
C HIS A 75 -2.83 -4.69 -6.08
N PRO A 76 -3.37 -4.45 -7.31
CA PRO A 76 -2.73 -4.79 -8.57
C PRO A 76 -1.32 -4.24 -8.77
N ASP A 77 -1.06 -3.05 -8.27
CA ASP A 77 0.23 -2.36 -8.37
C ASP A 77 1.25 -2.77 -7.31
N HIS A 78 0.89 -3.73 -6.46
CA HIS A 78 1.77 -4.36 -5.47
C HIS A 78 2.09 -5.81 -5.83
N ILE A 79 1.13 -6.54 -6.41
CA ILE A 79 1.29 -7.96 -6.74
C ILE A 79 1.64 -8.20 -8.21
N GLY A 80 1.62 -7.15 -9.04
CA GLY A 80 1.55 -7.27 -10.50
C GLY A 80 2.65 -8.11 -11.15
N ALA A 81 3.90 -7.97 -10.74
CA ALA A 81 5.01 -8.74 -11.29
C ALA A 81 5.37 -10.00 -10.45
N ALA A 82 4.66 -10.27 -9.34
CA ALA A 82 4.99 -11.36 -8.42
C ALA A 82 5.12 -12.72 -9.14
N ARG A 83 4.17 -13.03 -10.04
CA ARG A 83 4.19 -14.29 -10.81
C ARG A 83 5.41 -14.43 -11.72
N ALA A 84 5.79 -13.35 -12.41
CA ALA A 84 6.93 -13.37 -13.32
C ALA A 84 8.24 -13.54 -12.53
N ILE A 85 8.37 -12.84 -11.40
CA ILE A 85 9.55 -12.92 -10.53
C ILE A 85 9.64 -14.31 -9.90
N GLN A 86 8.54 -14.82 -9.32
CA GLN A 86 8.52 -16.16 -8.71
C GLN A 86 8.91 -17.24 -9.72
N ARG A 87 8.40 -17.18 -10.97
CA ARG A 87 8.76 -18.12 -12.03
C ARG A 87 10.24 -18.07 -12.41
N ALA A 88 10.84 -16.89 -12.38
CA ALA A 88 12.23 -16.69 -12.74
C ALA A 88 13.21 -17.09 -11.64
N THR A 89 12.82 -16.99 -10.37
CA THR A 89 13.73 -17.11 -9.23
C THR A 89 13.41 -18.27 -8.29
N GLY A 90 12.18 -18.78 -8.32
CA GLY A 90 11.70 -19.78 -7.36
C GLY A 90 11.48 -19.23 -5.95
N CYS A 91 11.41 -17.90 -5.77
CA CYS A 91 11.23 -17.26 -4.49
C CYS A 91 9.88 -17.60 -3.83
N THR A 92 9.85 -17.54 -2.50
CA THR A 92 8.61 -17.67 -1.73
C THR A 92 7.80 -16.39 -1.71
N ILE A 93 6.47 -16.50 -1.66
CA ILE A 93 5.55 -15.37 -1.52
C ILE A 93 5.01 -15.38 -0.09
N ALA A 94 5.15 -14.23 0.59
CA ALA A 94 4.65 -14.03 1.93
C ALA A 94 3.64 -12.87 1.96
N ALA A 95 2.50 -13.06 2.63
CA ALA A 95 1.46 -12.05 2.77
C ALA A 95 0.61 -12.31 4.02
N HIS A 96 -0.17 -11.33 4.45
CA HIS A 96 -1.16 -11.51 5.50
C HIS A 96 -2.31 -12.45 5.01
N PRO A 97 -2.83 -13.37 5.83
CA PRO A 97 -3.85 -14.34 5.39
C PRO A 97 -5.13 -13.69 4.82
N ALA A 98 -5.51 -12.51 5.29
CA ALA A 98 -6.68 -11.80 4.77
C ALA A 98 -6.52 -11.29 3.31
N GLU A 99 -5.31 -11.24 2.77
CA GLU A 99 -5.03 -10.86 1.38
C GLU A 99 -4.95 -12.08 0.45
N ARG A 100 -4.80 -13.28 1.00
CA ARG A 100 -4.54 -14.51 0.28
C ARG A 100 -5.54 -14.78 -0.84
N GLY A 101 -6.83 -14.60 -0.56
CA GLY A 101 -7.90 -14.90 -1.52
C GLY A 101 -7.74 -14.13 -2.83
N TRP A 102 -7.37 -12.86 -2.77
CA TRP A 102 -7.17 -12.03 -3.95
C TRP A 102 -5.80 -12.24 -4.62
N ILE A 103 -4.78 -12.61 -3.86
CA ILE A 103 -3.46 -12.94 -4.42
C ILE A 103 -3.52 -14.25 -5.21
N GLU A 104 -4.25 -15.24 -4.72
CA GLU A 104 -4.38 -16.57 -5.32
C GLU A 104 -5.49 -16.67 -6.37
N ASP A 105 -6.45 -15.73 -6.37
CA ASP A 105 -7.53 -15.60 -7.39
C ASP A 105 -7.68 -14.13 -7.82
N VAL A 106 -6.88 -13.73 -8.79
CA VAL A 106 -6.90 -12.35 -9.33
C VAL A 106 -8.18 -12.05 -10.11
N ASP A 107 -8.90 -13.05 -10.61
CA ASP A 107 -10.19 -12.87 -11.25
C ASP A 107 -11.27 -12.56 -10.21
N LEU A 108 -11.22 -13.19 -9.03
CA LEU A 108 -12.05 -12.83 -7.89
C LEU A 108 -11.80 -11.38 -7.49
N GLN A 109 -10.52 -11.00 -7.34
CA GLN A 109 -10.15 -9.62 -7.02
C GLN A 109 -10.74 -8.62 -8.02
N ASN A 110 -10.61 -8.89 -9.32
CA ASN A 110 -11.13 -8.01 -10.38
C ASN A 110 -12.66 -7.91 -10.35
N ARG A 111 -13.37 -8.98 -9.97
CA ARG A 111 -14.84 -8.96 -9.81
C ARG A 111 -15.28 -8.15 -8.59
N GLU A 112 -14.60 -8.31 -7.46
CA GLU A 112 -14.98 -7.66 -6.19
C GLU A 112 -14.48 -6.22 -6.08
N ARG A 113 -13.35 -5.91 -6.75
CA ARG A 113 -12.72 -4.61 -6.73
C ARG A 113 -12.16 -4.25 -8.11
N PRO A 114 -13.04 -3.97 -9.09
CA PRO A 114 -12.60 -3.62 -10.44
C PRO A 114 -11.81 -2.30 -10.44
N VAL A 115 -10.68 -2.31 -11.16
CA VAL A 115 -9.90 -1.10 -11.44
C VAL A 115 -9.66 -0.98 -12.95
N PRO A 116 -9.61 0.23 -13.51
CA PRO A 116 -9.28 0.42 -14.93
C PRO A 116 -7.94 -0.24 -15.27
N GLY A 117 -7.91 -1.00 -16.36
CA GLY A 117 -6.67 -1.62 -16.83
C GLY A 117 -6.19 -2.82 -15.99
N PHE A 118 -7.01 -3.41 -15.13
CA PHE A 118 -6.63 -4.51 -14.23
C PHE A 118 -5.78 -5.59 -14.92
N ALA A 119 -6.20 -6.09 -16.06
CA ALA A 119 -5.49 -7.15 -16.80
C ALA A 119 -4.08 -6.72 -17.29
N SER A 120 -3.82 -5.43 -17.39
CA SER A 120 -2.49 -4.91 -17.72
C SER A 120 -1.62 -4.64 -16.49
N LEU A 121 -2.23 -4.62 -15.30
CA LEU A 121 -1.54 -4.35 -14.05
C LEU A 121 -1.09 -5.63 -13.35
N VAL A 122 -1.76 -6.76 -13.55
CA VAL A 122 -1.51 -8.02 -12.84
C VAL A 122 -1.11 -9.13 -13.81
N GLY A 123 0.07 -9.71 -13.62
CA GLY A 123 0.61 -10.79 -14.46
C GLY A 123 0.01 -12.18 -14.19
N GLY A 124 -0.92 -12.29 -13.24
CA GLY A 124 -1.64 -13.48 -12.85
C GLY A 124 -1.44 -13.87 -11.38
N PRO A 125 -2.16 -14.89 -10.91
CA PRO A 125 -2.14 -15.33 -9.51
C PRO A 125 -0.81 -15.97 -9.12
N VAL A 126 -0.49 -15.90 -7.83
CA VAL A 126 0.59 -16.65 -7.17
C VAL A 126 0.05 -17.30 -5.90
N GLN A 127 0.67 -18.41 -5.49
CA GLN A 127 0.35 -19.02 -4.20
C GLN A 127 1.06 -18.28 -3.08
N VAL A 128 0.38 -18.08 -1.96
CA VAL A 128 0.98 -17.55 -0.73
C VAL A 128 1.61 -18.73 0.02
N ASP A 129 2.94 -18.78 -0.01
CA ASP A 129 3.71 -19.87 0.61
C ASP A 129 3.84 -19.69 2.13
N ARG A 130 3.78 -18.41 2.60
CA ARG A 130 3.92 -18.07 4.01
C ARG A 130 2.89 -17.02 4.40
N GLU A 131 2.07 -17.34 5.38
CA GLU A 131 1.17 -16.37 6.01
C GLU A 131 1.93 -15.57 7.08
N LEU A 132 1.72 -14.26 7.10
CA LEU A 132 2.37 -13.33 8.02
C LEU A 132 1.37 -12.83 9.06
N ALA A 133 1.76 -12.89 10.32
CA ALA A 133 0.96 -12.42 11.45
C ALA A 133 1.54 -11.13 12.05
N ASP A 134 0.69 -10.39 12.75
CA ASP A 134 1.10 -9.21 13.52
C ASP A 134 2.16 -9.58 14.59
N GLY A 135 3.21 -8.78 14.68
CA GLY A 135 4.32 -9.01 15.62
C GLY A 135 5.33 -10.08 15.16
N GLU A 136 5.10 -10.74 14.02
CA GLU A 136 6.05 -11.70 13.48
C GLU A 136 7.35 -11.01 13.05
N ILE A 137 8.48 -11.73 13.19
CA ILE A 137 9.79 -11.24 12.78
C ILE A 137 10.28 -12.05 11.58
N ILE A 138 10.59 -11.35 10.50
CA ILE A 138 11.24 -11.91 9.31
C ILE A 138 12.70 -11.48 9.35
N ALA A 139 13.63 -12.43 9.22
CA ALA A 139 15.07 -12.17 9.19
C ALA A 139 15.62 -12.43 7.76
N PRO A 140 15.75 -11.39 6.92
CA PRO A 140 16.35 -11.50 5.59
C PRO A 140 17.82 -11.94 5.63
N ASP A 141 18.50 -11.67 6.73
CA ASP A 141 19.88 -12.08 6.99
C ASP A 141 20.00 -12.49 8.45
N LYS A 142 20.41 -13.73 8.69
CA LYS A 142 20.57 -14.29 10.06
C LYS A 142 21.86 -13.84 10.73
N THR A 143 22.81 -13.32 9.96
CA THR A 143 24.13 -12.89 10.45
C THR A 143 24.18 -11.41 10.82
N ARG A 144 23.15 -10.64 10.41
CA ARG A 144 23.01 -9.21 10.65
C ARG A 144 21.69 -8.90 11.31
N ASP A 145 21.64 -7.84 12.09
CA ASP A 145 20.39 -7.34 12.67
C ASP A 145 19.55 -6.61 11.58
N MET A 146 18.96 -7.40 10.69
CA MET A 146 18.10 -6.93 9.59
C MET A 146 16.65 -7.39 9.78
N ASN A 147 16.23 -7.54 11.02
CA ASN A 147 14.89 -8.01 11.35
C ASN A 147 13.81 -7.04 10.86
N LEU A 148 12.86 -7.56 10.09
CA LEU A 148 11.63 -6.90 9.68
C LEU A 148 10.50 -7.32 10.62
N ASN A 149 10.04 -6.41 11.46
CA ASN A 149 8.87 -6.65 12.30
C ASN A 149 7.61 -6.41 11.47
N VAL A 150 6.75 -7.42 11.39
CA VAL A 150 5.45 -7.34 10.71
C VAL A 150 4.47 -6.59 11.61
N LEU A 151 3.82 -5.59 11.06
CA LEU A 151 2.80 -4.81 11.74
C LEU A 151 1.51 -4.91 10.91
N HIS A 152 0.48 -5.55 11.44
CA HIS A 152 -0.84 -5.54 10.81
C HIS A 152 -1.39 -4.11 10.88
N THR A 153 -1.62 -3.52 9.72
CA THR A 153 -2.07 -2.13 9.54
C THR A 153 -3.28 -2.07 8.62
N PRO A 154 -4.41 -2.69 9.04
CA PRO A 154 -5.63 -2.74 8.23
C PRO A 154 -6.22 -1.35 8.03
N GLY A 155 -7.11 -1.26 7.07
CA GLY A 155 -7.84 -0.05 6.72
C GLY A 155 -7.78 0.25 5.23
N HIS A 156 -6.59 0.33 4.64
CA HIS A 156 -6.43 0.40 3.18
C HIS A 156 -6.99 -0.88 2.51
N SER A 157 -6.61 -2.04 3.04
CA SER A 157 -7.25 -3.34 2.82
C SER A 157 -7.31 -4.11 4.14
N PRO A 158 -8.10 -5.20 4.25
CA PRO A 158 -8.26 -5.96 5.50
C PRO A 158 -6.96 -6.57 6.02
N GLY A 159 -6.08 -7.00 5.13
CA GLY A 159 -4.81 -7.64 5.47
C GLY A 159 -3.57 -6.79 5.21
N SER A 160 -3.73 -5.48 5.02
CA SER A 160 -2.57 -4.59 4.85
C SER A 160 -1.58 -4.74 5.99
N ILE A 161 -0.30 -4.86 5.66
CA ILE A 161 0.81 -4.87 6.62
C ILE A 161 1.81 -3.77 6.33
N SER A 162 2.44 -3.31 7.39
CA SER A 162 3.67 -2.50 7.33
C SER A 162 4.83 -3.32 7.90
N LEU A 163 6.05 -2.98 7.51
CA LEU A 163 7.25 -3.66 8.00
C LEU A 163 8.17 -2.62 8.65
N PHE A 164 8.71 -2.93 9.82
CA PHE A 164 9.64 -2.04 10.50
C PHE A 164 10.99 -2.71 10.74
N MET A 165 12.03 -2.20 10.09
CA MET A 165 13.43 -2.58 10.34
C MET A 165 14.01 -1.62 11.35
N GLN A 166 14.07 -2.05 12.61
CA GLN A 166 14.48 -1.18 13.73
C GLN A 166 15.94 -0.74 13.62
N SER A 167 16.85 -1.63 13.22
CA SER A 167 18.29 -1.34 13.05
C SER A 167 18.53 -0.15 12.10
N GLU A 168 17.76 -0.04 11.02
CA GLU A 168 17.82 1.06 10.06
C GLU A 168 16.81 2.18 10.34
N GLY A 169 15.90 2.00 11.31
CA GLY A 169 14.78 2.90 11.54
C GLY A 169 13.91 3.08 10.30
N ALA A 170 13.80 2.05 9.48
CA ALA A 170 13.08 2.08 8.20
C ALA A 170 11.70 1.46 8.35
N LEU A 171 10.66 2.26 8.12
CA LEU A 171 9.26 1.85 8.12
C LEU A 171 8.76 1.77 6.68
N PHE A 172 8.48 0.56 6.20
CA PHE A 172 7.80 0.29 4.94
C PHE A 172 6.30 0.26 5.22
N SER A 173 5.58 1.27 4.77
CA SER A 173 4.17 1.45 5.14
C SER A 173 3.18 0.91 4.11
N GLY A 174 3.64 0.38 2.97
CA GLY A 174 2.74 0.10 1.86
C GLY A 174 1.86 1.32 1.59
N ASP A 175 0.54 1.10 1.54
CA ASP A 175 -0.48 2.11 1.28
C ASP A 175 -1.20 2.61 2.56
N ALA A 176 -0.68 2.27 3.74
CA ALA A 176 -1.32 2.67 5.01
C ALA A 176 -1.39 4.20 5.22
N LEU A 177 -0.58 5.00 4.48
CA LEU A 177 -0.48 6.44 4.64
C LEU A 177 -1.04 7.18 3.42
N PRO A 178 -2.33 7.56 3.40
CA PRO A 178 -2.91 8.31 2.29
C PRO A 178 -2.24 9.68 2.14
N VAL A 179 -1.96 10.06 0.89
CA VAL A 179 -1.32 11.32 0.55
C VAL A 179 -2.38 12.39 0.30
N ALA A 180 -2.29 13.51 1.00
CA ALA A 180 -3.25 14.61 0.85
C ALA A 180 -3.24 15.18 -0.58
N GLY A 181 -4.42 15.26 -1.18
CA GLY A 181 -4.61 15.71 -2.57
C GLY A 181 -4.55 14.61 -3.62
N GLU A 182 -4.09 13.40 -3.27
CA GLU A 182 -4.19 12.22 -4.10
C GLU A 182 -5.51 11.47 -3.86
N LEU A 183 -5.82 10.50 -4.74
CA LEU A 183 -6.99 9.63 -4.59
C LEU A 183 -6.89 8.83 -3.30
N PRO A 184 -7.76 9.05 -2.31
CA PRO A 184 -7.76 8.24 -1.11
C PRO A 184 -8.40 6.89 -1.40
N VAL A 185 -7.75 5.82 -0.97
CA VAL A 185 -8.26 4.44 -1.13
C VAL A 185 -8.11 3.73 0.20
N TYR A 186 -9.24 3.36 0.79
CA TYR A 186 -9.33 2.51 1.99
C TYR A 186 -10.74 1.94 2.16
N ASP A 187 -10.82 0.79 2.80
CA ASP A 187 -12.06 0.05 3.02
C ASP A 187 -12.62 0.26 4.44
N ASP A 188 -11.79 0.72 5.38
CA ASP A 188 -12.18 1.01 6.76
C ASP A 188 -11.48 2.28 7.26
N ALA A 189 -12.29 3.31 7.54
CA ALA A 189 -11.79 4.61 7.98
C ALA A 189 -11.21 4.57 9.40
N ILE A 190 -11.82 3.78 10.31
CA ILE A 190 -11.38 3.66 11.71
C ILE A 190 -10.11 2.84 11.80
N ALA A 191 -10.09 1.68 11.15
CA ALA A 191 -8.90 0.86 11.10
C ALA A 191 -7.70 1.62 10.49
N SER A 192 -7.94 2.44 9.45
CA SER A 192 -6.91 3.31 8.88
C SER A 192 -6.34 4.29 9.90
N VAL A 193 -7.19 4.97 10.67
CA VAL A 193 -6.74 5.89 11.73
C VAL A 193 -5.96 5.16 12.81
N GLN A 194 -6.46 4.01 13.27
CA GLN A 194 -5.79 3.20 14.31
C GLN A 194 -4.42 2.71 13.83
N SER A 195 -4.34 2.23 12.59
CA SER A 195 -3.10 1.79 11.96
C SER A 195 -2.08 2.92 11.89
N ILE A 196 -2.48 4.10 11.42
CA ILE A 196 -1.56 5.25 11.34
C ILE A 196 -1.12 5.71 12.72
N LYS A 197 -2.02 5.76 13.72
CA LYS A 197 -1.67 6.08 15.12
C LYS A 197 -0.66 5.09 15.68
N ARG A 198 -0.86 3.79 15.42
CA ARG A 198 0.08 2.73 15.80
C ARG A 198 1.46 2.97 15.20
N LEU A 199 1.54 3.20 13.88
CA LEU A 199 2.80 3.49 13.19
C LEU A 199 3.45 4.76 13.74
N ARG A 200 2.66 5.82 13.97
CA ARG A 200 3.11 7.10 14.53
C ARG A 200 3.71 6.98 15.93
N GLY A 201 3.23 6.00 16.72
CA GLY A 201 3.71 5.69 18.06
C GLY A 201 5.02 4.90 18.12
N LEU A 202 5.53 4.39 16.98
CA LEU A 202 6.80 3.67 16.95
C LEU A 202 7.97 4.61 17.23
N ALA A 203 8.84 4.18 18.13
CA ALA A 203 10.08 4.89 18.40
C ALA A 203 11.16 4.55 17.36
N GLY A 204 12.04 5.50 17.07
CA GLY A 204 13.23 5.25 16.26
C GLY A 204 13.02 5.25 14.74
N ILE A 205 11.87 5.69 14.23
CA ILE A 205 11.69 5.85 12.79
C ILE A 205 12.62 6.95 12.27
N ARG A 206 13.52 6.58 11.37
CA ARG A 206 14.44 7.49 10.66
C ARG A 206 13.99 7.78 9.24
N VAL A 207 13.26 6.83 8.62
CA VAL A 207 12.71 6.99 7.27
C VAL A 207 11.39 6.22 7.15
N VAL A 208 10.40 6.86 6.52
CA VAL A 208 9.16 6.22 6.04
C VAL A 208 9.28 5.97 4.55
N LEU A 209 8.92 4.76 4.15
CA LEU A 209 9.01 4.19 2.82
C LEU A 209 7.61 3.75 2.38
N SER A 210 6.85 4.70 1.84
CA SER A 210 5.47 4.46 1.36
C SER A 210 5.47 4.08 -0.12
N ALA A 211 4.42 3.42 -0.58
CA ALA A 211 4.35 3.01 -1.98
C ALA A 211 4.08 4.19 -2.94
N TRP A 212 3.33 5.21 -2.51
CA TRP A 212 2.92 6.33 -3.36
C TRP A 212 3.55 7.68 -3.03
N ASP A 213 4.52 7.72 -2.13
CA ASP A 213 5.27 8.94 -1.81
C ASP A 213 6.76 8.65 -1.79
N LYS A 214 7.56 9.69 -2.04
CA LYS A 214 9.02 9.58 -1.92
C LYS A 214 9.42 9.30 -0.48
N PRO A 215 10.56 8.65 -0.23
CA PRO A 215 11.08 8.42 1.11
C PRO A 215 11.11 9.70 1.94
N ARG A 216 10.52 9.66 3.14
CA ARG A 216 10.47 10.78 4.09
C ARG A 216 11.38 10.51 5.28
N ARG A 217 12.31 11.43 5.57
CA ARG A 217 13.35 11.21 6.58
C ARG A 217 13.17 12.13 7.80
N GLY A 218 13.65 11.66 8.95
CA GLY A 218 13.68 12.44 10.19
C GLY A 218 12.30 12.97 10.56
N ARG A 219 12.19 14.27 10.83
CA ARG A 219 10.92 14.91 11.19
C ARG A 219 9.83 14.75 10.11
N GLU A 220 10.19 14.76 8.82
CA GLU A 220 9.23 14.59 7.73
C GLU A 220 8.56 13.21 7.73
N ALA A 221 9.22 12.18 8.25
CA ALA A 221 8.61 10.86 8.41
C ALA A 221 7.38 10.91 9.34
N TYR A 222 7.50 11.57 10.48
CA TYR A 222 6.39 11.75 11.42
C TYR A 222 5.33 12.72 10.91
N LEU A 223 5.76 13.82 10.26
CA LEU A 223 4.82 14.78 9.65
C LEU A 223 3.99 14.16 8.52
N GLN A 224 4.52 13.16 7.79
CA GLN A 224 3.73 12.43 6.79
C GLN A 224 2.56 11.69 7.45
N MET A 225 2.80 11.02 8.57
CA MET A 225 1.74 10.32 9.32
C MET A 225 0.72 11.30 9.91
N ASP A 226 1.18 12.43 10.45
CA ASP A 226 0.29 13.48 10.95
C ASP A 226 -0.59 14.08 9.83
N ARG A 227 -0.02 14.30 8.63
CA ARG A 227 -0.77 14.75 7.43
C ARG A 227 -1.77 13.69 6.95
N ALA A 228 -1.41 12.41 7.00
CA ALA A 228 -2.31 11.32 6.63
C ALA A 228 -3.53 11.26 7.58
N LEU A 229 -3.32 11.36 8.89
CA LEU A 229 -4.40 11.45 9.88
C LEU A 229 -5.30 12.67 9.63
N ALA A 230 -4.71 13.84 9.43
CA ALA A 230 -5.46 15.06 9.13
C ALA A 230 -6.27 14.93 7.82
N TYR A 231 -5.73 14.22 6.82
CA TYR A 231 -6.43 13.99 5.55
C TYR A 231 -7.60 13.04 5.73
N LEU A 232 -7.47 11.94 6.48
CA LEU A 232 -8.60 11.05 6.82
C LEU A 232 -9.72 11.81 7.53
N GLN A 233 -9.39 12.65 8.52
CA GLN A 233 -10.39 13.48 9.20
C GLN A 233 -11.07 14.48 8.26
N ARG A 234 -10.31 15.12 7.36
CA ARG A 234 -10.86 16.04 6.36
C ARG A 234 -11.83 15.33 5.41
N ILE A 235 -11.48 14.11 4.93
CA ILE A 235 -12.36 13.30 4.08
C ILE A 235 -13.64 12.96 4.85
N HIS A 236 -13.52 12.48 6.08
CA HIS A 236 -14.66 12.13 6.91
C HIS A 236 -15.60 13.32 7.13
N THR A 237 -15.05 14.48 7.46
CA THR A 237 -15.83 15.71 7.63
C THR A 237 -16.58 16.09 6.34
N ALA A 238 -15.92 15.96 5.18
CA ALA A 238 -16.54 16.26 3.89
C ALA A 238 -17.66 15.26 3.53
N VAL A 239 -17.45 13.96 3.78
CA VAL A 239 -18.48 12.92 3.57
C VAL A 239 -19.70 13.18 4.46
N ARG A 240 -19.50 13.46 5.75
CA ARG A 240 -20.57 13.78 6.68
C ARG A 240 -21.39 15.01 6.26
N ALA A 241 -20.70 16.07 5.84
CA ALA A 241 -21.35 17.27 5.36
C ALA A 241 -22.18 17.04 4.08
N GLY A 242 -21.75 16.10 3.24
CA GLY A 242 -22.42 15.78 1.97
C GLY A 242 -23.57 14.77 2.10
N SER A 243 -23.62 13.97 3.18
CA SER A 243 -24.53 12.81 3.28
C SER A 243 -25.98 13.14 3.64
N GLY A 244 -26.29 14.32 4.25
CA GLY A 244 -27.63 14.64 4.69
C GLY A 244 -28.21 13.66 5.73
N GLU A 245 -29.50 13.81 6.07
CA GLU A 245 -30.21 12.97 7.06
C GLU A 245 -30.94 11.77 6.45
N GLY A 246 -31.08 11.69 5.13
CA GLY A 246 -31.86 10.67 4.41
C GLY A 246 -31.00 9.59 3.72
N PRO A 247 -31.64 8.74 2.92
CA PRO A 247 -30.95 7.79 2.05
C PRO A 247 -29.96 8.54 1.15
N THR A 248 -28.71 8.08 1.13
CA THR A 248 -27.64 8.76 0.42
C THR A 248 -27.43 8.11 -0.94
N ASP A 249 -27.58 8.87 -2.02
CA ASP A 249 -27.09 8.47 -3.34
C ASP A 249 -25.56 8.56 -3.31
N LEU A 250 -24.89 7.41 -3.34
CA LEU A 250 -23.46 7.30 -3.24
C LEU A 250 -22.73 7.97 -4.43
N THR A 251 -23.33 7.96 -5.61
CA THR A 251 -22.75 8.58 -6.82
C THR A 251 -22.72 10.09 -6.66
N GLU A 252 -23.83 10.68 -6.27
CA GLU A 252 -23.94 12.11 -6.07
C GLU A 252 -23.10 12.59 -4.87
N LEU A 253 -23.09 11.83 -3.77
CA LEU A 253 -22.20 12.06 -2.65
C LEU A 253 -20.75 12.06 -3.07
N THR A 254 -20.33 11.05 -3.85
CA THR A 254 -18.94 10.94 -4.32
C THR A 254 -18.55 12.15 -5.15
N ARG A 255 -19.40 12.58 -6.07
CA ARG A 255 -19.17 13.75 -6.90
C ARG A 255 -19.01 15.05 -6.08
N LYS A 256 -19.96 15.31 -5.18
CA LYS A 256 -19.96 16.51 -4.32
C LYS A 256 -18.76 16.53 -3.37
N THR A 257 -18.50 15.42 -2.71
CA THR A 257 -17.40 15.30 -1.75
C THR A 257 -16.05 15.40 -2.45
N ALA A 258 -15.86 14.77 -3.61
CA ALA A 258 -14.64 14.92 -4.39
C ALA A 258 -14.37 16.39 -4.76
N ALA A 259 -15.39 17.13 -5.18
CA ALA A 259 -15.29 18.55 -5.48
C ALA A 259 -14.90 19.38 -4.25
N SER A 260 -15.51 19.11 -3.08
CA SER A 260 -15.19 19.81 -1.82
C SER A 260 -13.77 19.54 -1.31
N LEU A 261 -13.21 18.38 -1.67
CA LEU A 261 -11.82 17.99 -1.37
C LEU A 261 -10.82 18.51 -2.40
N ASN A 262 -11.28 19.18 -3.47
CA ASN A 262 -10.50 19.61 -4.63
C ASN A 262 -9.83 18.42 -5.37
N LEU A 263 -10.48 17.26 -5.38
CA LEU A 263 -10.02 16.14 -6.20
C LEU A 263 -10.41 16.37 -7.67
N PRO A 264 -9.57 15.94 -8.62
CA PRO A 264 -9.87 16.10 -10.02
C PRO A 264 -11.10 15.28 -10.44
N PRO A 265 -11.89 15.71 -11.45
CA PRO A 265 -13.11 14.99 -11.88
C PRO A 265 -12.88 13.50 -12.19
N GLN A 266 -11.69 13.13 -12.68
CA GLN A 266 -11.31 11.75 -12.98
C GLN A 266 -11.16 10.87 -11.72
N ALA A 267 -11.05 11.50 -10.53
CA ALA A 267 -11.04 10.78 -9.26
C ALA A 267 -12.41 10.21 -8.89
N VAL A 268 -13.51 10.73 -9.49
CA VAL A 268 -14.87 10.22 -9.25
C VAL A 268 -15.04 8.88 -9.96
N ASN A 269 -14.79 7.81 -9.22
CA ASN A 269 -14.79 6.42 -9.70
C ASN A 269 -15.25 5.47 -8.59
N PRO A 270 -15.49 4.18 -8.86
CA PRO A 270 -15.93 3.22 -7.87
C PRO A 270 -15.00 3.06 -6.65
N LEU A 271 -13.68 3.25 -6.80
CA LEU A 271 -12.74 3.16 -5.67
C LEU A 271 -12.96 4.30 -4.68
N LEU A 272 -13.11 5.54 -5.18
CA LEU A 272 -13.41 6.69 -4.32
C LEU A 272 -14.79 6.54 -3.66
N ALA A 273 -15.78 6.03 -4.40
CA ALA A 273 -17.11 5.77 -3.84
C ALA A 273 -17.05 4.77 -2.67
N ARG A 274 -16.25 3.69 -2.82
CA ARG A 274 -16.01 2.70 -1.75
C ARG A 274 -15.38 3.35 -0.51
N THR A 275 -14.39 4.20 -0.69
CA THR A 275 -13.75 4.95 0.41
C THR A 275 -14.75 5.86 1.13
N PHE A 276 -15.64 6.54 0.38
CA PHE A 276 -16.65 7.39 1.01
C PHE A 276 -17.74 6.57 1.68
N ALA A 277 -18.10 5.40 1.15
CA ALA A 277 -19.01 4.45 1.80
C ALA A 277 -18.44 3.98 3.15
N ALA A 278 -17.14 3.70 3.26
CA ALA A 278 -16.49 3.37 4.52
C ALA A 278 -16.64 4.49 5.57
N ASN A 279 -16.61 5.74 5.15
CA ASN A 279 -16.86 6.88 6.05
C ASN A 279 -18.34 7.01 6.46
N LEU A 280 -19.27 6.63 5.58
CA LEU A 280 -20.70 6.64 5.91
C LEU A 280 -21.04 5.66 7.01
N GLN A 281 -20.36 4.52 7.10
CA GLN A 281 -20.56 3.51 8.15
C GLN A 281 -20.31 4.07 9.56
N VAL A 282 -19.49 5.10 9.66
CA VAL A 282 -19.09 5.75 10.92
C VAL A 282 -19.48 7.22 10.97
N ARG A 283 -20.50 7.63 10.19
CA ARG A 283 -20.91 9.03 10.04
C ARG A 283 -21.33 9.73 11.32
N ASP A 284 -21.81 8.97 12.31
CA ASP A 284 -22.26 9.53 13.59
C ASP A 284 -21.10 10.01 14.47
N GLN A 285 -19.90 9.51 14.23
CA GLN A 285 -18.68 9.98 14.88
C GLN A 285 -18.23 11.31 14.26
N LYS A 286 -18.14 12.36 15.06
CA LYS A 286 -17.72 13.69 14.55
C LYS A 286 -16.22 13.77 14.26
N ASN A 287 -15.43 13.13 15.07
CA ASN A 287 -13.97 13.18 15.00
C ASN A 287 -13.40 11.75 14.97
N LEU A 288 -12.88 11.33 13.82
CA LEU A 288 -12.26 10.01 13.64
C LEU A 288 -10.97 9.86 14.46
N LEU A 289 -10.36 10.98 14.87
CA LEU A 289 -9.08 10.97 15.59
C LEU A 289 -9.25 10.82 17.09
N GLU A 290 -10.48 10.91 17.62
CA GLU A 290 -10.74 10.60 19.02
C GLU A 290 -10.66 9.10 19.27
N ASP A 291 -10.04 8.71 20.39
CA ASP A 291 -9.96 7.31 20.74
C ASP A 291 -11.35 6.80 21.12
N PHE A 292 -11.74 5.65 20.56
CA PHE A 292 -12.97 4.97 20.99
C PHE A 292 -12.81 4.55 22.46
N GLN A 293 -13.54 5.18 23.35
CA GLN A 293 -13.84 4.57 24.64
C GLN A 293 -14.84 3.44 24.34
N ARG A 294 -14.34 2.20 24.29
CA ARG A 294 -15.18 0.99 24.28
C ARG A 294 -15.67 0.70 25.68
#